data_ef241f51434fd6deee13d7ddc5d284a5
#
_entry.id   ef241f51434fd6deee13d7ddc5d284a5
#
_cell.length_a   1.000
_cell.length_b   1.000
_cell.length_c   1.000
_cell.angle_alpha   90.00
_cell.angle_beta   90.00
_cell.angle_gamma   90.00
#
_symmetry.space_group_name_H-M   'P 1'
#
loop_
_entity.id
_entity.type
_entity.pdbx_description
1 polymer ?
#
loop_
_entity_poly.entity_id
_entity_poly.type
_entity_poly.pdbx_seq_one_letter_code
_entity_poly.pdbx_strand_id
1 'polypeptide(L)'
;TGSRGLGDVYKRQVLNDNGVDFDFIDTTNLNIIKDSIRNNTKLIHLETPSNPLLEIADISSVSKLCKPKNILVSVDNTFMSPCGQKPLNLGADIVMHSTTKYIGGHSDILSGALMVNDKSSAEKITLIQNTAGALPSPFDAWLLLRSVKTLSLRVERHFSNAMIIANWLKNHK
;
A
#
# COMPACT_ATOMS: atom_id res chain seq x y z
N THR A 1 9.43 9.91 -13.56
CA THR A 1 8.84 10.77 -12.52
C THR A 1 7.43 10.31 -12.23
N GLY A 2 7.28 9.39 -11.26
CA GLY A 2 5.98 8.92 -10.81
C GLY A 2 5.07 10.10 -10.45
N SER A 3 3.78 9.96 -10.72
CA SER A 3 2.76 10.95 -10.40
C SER A 3 2.79 11.23 -8.89
N ARG A 4 3.36 12.35 -8.53
CA ARG A 4 3.35 12.83 -7.14
C ARG A 4 1.99 13.44 -6.87
N GLY A 5 1.09 12.68 -6.24
CA GLY A 5 -0.15 13.24 -5.71
C GLY A 5 0.15 14.29 -4.64
N LEU A 6 -0.73 15.30 -4.49
CA LEU A 6 -0.64 16.30 -3.42
C LEU A 6 -0.41 15.67 -2.05
N GLY A 7 -0.99 14.48 -1.79
CA GLY A 7 -0.80 13.74 -0.54
C GLY A 7 0.64 13.35 -0.23
N ASP A 8 1.45 13.05 -1.25
CA ASP A 8 2.86 12.66 -1.07
C ASP A 8 3.73 13.88 -0.73
N VAL A 9 3.39 15.05 -1.24
CA VAL A 9 4.07 16.31 -0.91
C VAL A 9 3.89 16.65 0.57
N TYR A 10 2.66 16.56 1.09
CA TYR A 10 2.38 16.82 2.51
C TYR A 10 3.01 15.78 3.44
N LYS A 11 2.93 14.50 3.11
CA LYS A 11 3.58 13.43 3.88
C LYS A 11 5.08 13.67 4.00
N ARG A 12 5.73 14.02 2.89
CA ARG A 12 7.16 14.34 2.85
C ARG A 12 7.50 15.52 3.75
N GLN A 13 6.73 16.59 3.68
CA GLN A 13 6.99 17.81 4.47
C GLN A 13 6.92 17.51 5.98
N VAL A 14 5.82 16.88 6.42
CA VAL A 14 5.63 16.53 7.85
C VAL A 14 6.71 15.57 8.36
N LEU A 15 7.11 14.57 7.55
CA LEU A 15 8.09 13.59 7.99
C LEU A 15 9.51 14.13 7.94
N ASN A 16 9.86 14.98 6.97
CA ASN A 16 11.15 15.68 6.97
C ASN A 16 11.34 16.56 8.21
N ASP A 17 10.29 17.27 8.62
CA ASP A 17 10.31 18.09 9.83
C ASP A 17 10.52 17.26 11.10
N ASN A 18 10.26 15.94 11.04
CA ASN A 18 10.51 14.96 12.09
C ASN A 18 11.77 14.11 11.87
N GLY A 19 12.69 14.55 11.03
CA GLY A 19 14.00 13.91 10.82
C GLY A 19 13.98 12.65 9.97
N VAL A 20 12.96 12.46 9.13
CA VAL A 20 12.89 11.34 8.18
C VAL A 20 13.23 11.83 6.77
N ASP A 21 14.33 11.33 6.22
CA ASP A 21 14.73 11.58 4.83
C ASP A 21 14.03 10.64 3.86
N PHE A 22 13.70 11.15 2.67
CA PHE A 22 13.03 10.40 1.61
C PHE A 22 13.78 10.49 0.29
N ASP A 23 13.92 9.34 -0.36
CA ASP A 23 14.28 9.23 -1.76
C ASP A 23 13.10 8.66 -2.55
N PHE A 24 12.76 9.29 -3.67
CA PHE A 24 11.78 8.77 -4.62
C PHE A 24 12.52 8.13 -5.78
N ILE A 25 12.32 6.85 -5.96
CA ILE A 25 13.03 6.03 -6.95
C ILE A 25 12.04 5.24 -7.80
N ASP A 26 12.50 4.78 -8.94
CA ASP A 26 11.77 3.80 -9.75
C ASP A 26 11.86 2.41 -9.08
N THR A 27 10.73 1.97 -8.54
CA THR A 27 10.62 0.68 -7.83
C THR A 27 10.36 -0.51 -8.76
N THR A 28 10.20 -0.29 -10.06
CA THR A 28 10.09 -1.37 -11.06
C THR A 28 11.45 -2.01 -11.34
N ASN A 29 12.53 -1.30 -11.06
CA ASN A 29 13.90 -1.74 -11.29
C ASN A 29 14.64 -2.04 -9.98
N LEU A 30 14.87 -3.34 -9.73
CA LEU A 30 15.54 -3.82 -8.52
C LEU A 30 16.96 -3.28 -8.34
N ASN A 31 17.68 -3.01 -9.44
CA ASN A 31 19.03 -2.44 -9.36
C ASN A 31 19.00 -1.00 -8.85
N ILE A 32 18.05 -0.19 -9.30
CA ILE A 32 17.85 1.18 -8.79
C ILE A 32 17.55 1.15 -7.29
N ILE A 33 16.66 0.23 -6.84
CA ILE A 33 16.38 0.04 -5.42
C ILE A 33 17.67 -0.30 -4.66
N LYS A 34 18.43 -1.28 -5.15
CA LYS A 34 19.67 -1.73 -4.52
C LYS A 34 20.72 -0.61 -4.36
N ASP A 35 20.89 0.19 -5.42
CA ASP A 35 21.88 1.27 -5.46
C ASP A 35 21.45 2.49 -4.62
N SER A 36 20.15 2.63 -4.34
CA SER A 36 19.59 3.69 -3.49
C SER A 36 19.63 3.37 -2.00
N ILE A 37 19.91 2.13 -1.60
CA ILE A 37 20.00 1.75 -0.19
C ILE A 37 21.26 2.36 0.45
N ARG A 38 21.05 3.10 1.55
CA ARG A 38 22.10 3.71 2.39
C ARG A 38 22.19 3.02 3.75
N ASN A 39 23.23 3.34 4.52
CA ASN A 39 23.42 2.78 5.87
C ASN A 39 22.30 3.17 6.86
N ASN A 40 21.63 4.30 6.63
CA ASN A 40 20.51 4.79 7.42
C ASN A 40 19.13 4.41 6.85
N THR A 41 19.05 3.67 5.75
CA THR A 41 17.77 3.20 5.20
C THR A 41 17.09 2.25 6.18
N LYS A 42 15.84 2.55 6.53
CA LYS A 42 15.03 1.77 7.49
C LYS A 42 13.80 1.13 6.86
N LEU A 43 13.27 1.76 5.81
CA LEU A 43 12.01 1.35 5.18
C LEU A 43 12.09 1.54 3.67
N ILE A 44 11.61 0.56 2.92
CA ILE A 44 11.23 0.72 1.52
C ILE A 44 9.71 0.62 1.45
N HIS A 45 9.09 1.66 0.92
CA HIS A 45 7.65 1.71 0.71
C HIS A 45 7.33 1.54 -0.77
N LEU A 46 6.49 0.56 -1.09
CA LEU A 46 6.05 0.24 -2.44
C LEU A 46 4.57 0.54 -2.59
N GLU A 47 4.17 1.08 -3.74
CA GLU A 47 2.80 1.05 -4.23
C GLU A 47 2.80 0.24 -5.53
N THR A 48 2.14 -0.93 -5.51
CA THR A 48 2.16 -1.82 -6.68
C THR A 48 0.86 -2.63 -6.80
N PRO A 49 0.16 -2.52 -7.95
CA PRO A 49 0.39 -1.58 -9.06
C PRO A 49 0.31 -0.11 -8.63
N SER A 50 1.10 0.77 -9.24
CA SER A 50 1.12 2.20 -8.91
C SER A 50 -0.09 2.94 -9.48
N ASN A 51 -0.50 4.04 -8.86
CA ASN A 51 -1.53 4.94 -9.38
C ASN A 51 -0.86 6.18 -9.98
N PRO A 52 -1.13 6.58 -11.24
CA PRO A 52 -2.11 6.01 -12.18
C PRO A 52 -1.49 5.05 -13.23
N LEU A 53 -0.17 4.87 -13.26
CA LEU A 53 0.53 4.25 -14.39
C LEU A 53 0.51 2.73 -14.33
N LEU A 54 0.01 2.13 -13.23
CA LEU A 54 -0.06 0.68 -13.00
C LEU A 54 1.31 -0.03 -13.11
N GLU A 55 2.36 0.66 -12.71
CA GLU A 55 3.71 0.10 -12.66
C GLU A 55 3.80 -1.00 -11.60
N ILE A 56 4.52 -2.06 -11.93
CA ILE A 56 4.63 -3.25 -11.08
C ILE A 56 6.02 -3.34 -10.47
N ALA A 57 6.07 -3.44 -9.13
CA ALA A 57 7.28 -3.77 -8.38
C ALA A 57 7.23 -5.24 -7.93
N ASP A 58 8.38 -5.95 -8.03
CA ASP A 58 8.49 -7.31 -7.52
C ASP A 58 8.72 -7.32 -6.00
N ILE A 59 7.63 -7.44 -5.25
CA ILE A 59 7.63 -7.45 -3.78
C ILE A 59 8.58 -8.51 -3.22
N SER A 60 8.58 -9.72 -3.81
CA SER A 60 9.43 -10.82 -3.33
C SER A 60 10.91 -10.52 -3.48
N SER A 61 11.31 -9.98 -4.63
CA SER A 61 12.70 -9.63 -4.88
C SER A 61 13.16 -8.48 -3.99
N VAL A 62 12.31 -7.46 -3.80
CA VAL A 62 12.60 -6.34 -2.88
C VAL A 62 12.72 -6.85 -1.44
N SER A 63 11.81 -7.69 -0.98
CA SER A 63 11.84 -8.25 0.38
C SER A 63 13.10 -9.09 0.63
N LYS A 64 13.51 -9.92 -0.34
CA LYS A 64 14.76 -10.69 -0.27
C LYS A 64 16.01 -9.79 -0.21
N LEU A 65 15.99 -8.66 -0.92
CA LEU A 65 17.08 -7.68 -0.90
C LEU A 65 17.18 -6.97 0.45
N CYS A 66 16.04 -6.65 1.08
CA CYS A 66 15.95 -5.84 2.29
C CYS A 66 16.20 -6.64 3.58
N LYS A 67 15.72 -7.89 3.64
CA LYS A 67 15.76 -8.73 4.83
C LYS A 67 17.15 -8.89 5.48
N PRO A 68 18.24 -9.19 4.72
CA PRO A 68 19.58 -9.31 5.31
C PRO A 68 20.12 -8.00 5.88
N LYS A 69 19.55 -6.87 5.50
CA LYS A 69 19.95 -5.52 5.91
C LYS A 69 19.09 -4.95 7.04
N ASN A 70 18.11 -5.71 7.55
CA ASN A 70 17.11 -5.27 8.53
C ASN A 70 16.34 -4.01 8.07
N ILE A 71 16.05 -3.92 6.77
CA ILE A 71 15.23 -2.87 6.18
C ILE A 71 13.82 -3.43 6.04
N LEU A 72 12.84 -2.72 6.60
CA LEU A 72 11.43 -3.09 6.49
C LEU A 72 10.90 -2.81 5.07
N VAL A 73 9.99 -3.65 4.62
CA VAL A 73 9.25 -3.46 3.37
C VAL A 73 7.78 -3.25 3.69
N SER A 74 7.26 -2.07 3.33
CA SER A 74 5.83 -1.79 3.40
C SER A 74 5.24 -1.70 1.99
N VAL A 75 4.01 -2.18 1.84
CA VAL A 75 3.32 -2.19 0.56
C VAL A 75 1.95 -1.56 0.70
N ASP A 76 1.70 -0.48 -0.04
CA ASP A 76 0.34 -0.02 -0.29
C ASP A 76 -0.33 -0.96 -1.30
N ASN A 77 -1.24 -1.79 -0.79
CA ASN A 77 -1.96 -2.80 -1.56
C ASN A 77 -3.39 -2.36 -1.91
N THR A 78 -3.66 -1.07 -1.80
CA THR A 78 -5.01 -0.51 -2.01
C THR A 78 -5.58 -0.91 -3.36
N PHE A 79 -4.76 -0.84 -4.43
CA PHE A 79 -5.20 -1.07 -5.81
C PHE A 79 -5.61 -2.52 -6.05
N MET A 80 -4.83 -3.49 -5.58
CA MET A 80 -5.13 -4.92 -5.78
C MET A 80 -6.13 -5.46 -4.77
N SER A 81 -6.27 -4.82 -3.62
CA SER A 81 -7.00 -5.36 -2.48
C SER A 81 -6.42 -6.70 -1.98
N PRO A 82 -6.84 -7.22 -0.83
CA PRO A 82 -6.37 -8.55 -0.38
C PRO A 82 -6.89 -9.71 -1.24
N CYS A 83 -7.85 -9.45 -2.14
CA CYS A 83 -8.36 -10.45 -3.08
C CYS A 83 -7.40 -10.68 -4.25
N GLY A 84 -6.76 -9.62 -4.74
CA GLY A 84 -5.87 -9.69 -5.90
C GLY A 84 -4.40 -9.95 -5.55
N GLN A 85 -3.93 -9.45 -4.39
CA GLN A 85 -2.52 -9.57 -3.98
C GLN A 85 -2.40 -9.67 -2.47
N LYS A 86 -1.47 -10.52 -2.00
CA LYS A 86 -1.19 -10.75 -0.57
C LYS A 86 0.28 -10.47 -0.26
N PRO A 87 0.68 -9.20 -0.06
CA PRO A 87 2.09 -8.83 0.07
C PRO A 87 2.82 -9.47 1.26
N LEU A 88 2.15 -9.74 2.39
CA LEU A 88 2.75 -10.46 3.51
C LEU A 88 3.25 -11.86 3.10
N ASN A 89 2.52 -12.54 2.22
CA ASN A 89 2.94 -13.87 1.70
C ASN A 89 4.12 -13.75 0.73
N LEU A 90 4.38 -12.56 0.19
CA LEU A 90 5.50 -12.25 -0.70
C LEU A 90 6.72 -11.70 0.07
N GLY A 91 6.64 -11.63 1.38
CA GLY A 91 7.74 -11.25 2.27
C GLY A 91 7.73 -9.80 2.73
N ALA A 92 6.70 -9.02 2.42
CA ALA A 92 6.52 -7.69 2.99
C ALA A 92 6.30 -7.77 4.51
N ASP A 93 6.77 -6.79 5.25
CA ASP A 93 6.62 -6.70 6.70
C ASP A 93 5.32 -5.99 7.09
N ILE A 94 4.92 -4.98 6.31
CA ILE A 94 3.74 -4.16 6.57
C ILE A 94 2.92 -4.07 5.27
N VAL A 95 1.62 -4.24 5.38
CA VAL A 95 0.68 -3.98 4.29
C VAL A 95 -0.27 -2.86 4.70
N MET A 96 -0.41 -1.89 3.84
CA MET A 96 -1.34 -0.78 3.99
C MET A 96 -2.49 -0.91 2.99
N HIS A 97 -3.68 -0.56 3.43
CA HIS A 97 -4.82 -0.31 2.56
C HIS A 97 -5.48 1.01 2.91
N SER A 98 -5.75 1.84 1.92
CA SER A 98 -6.81 2.83 2.04
C SER A 98 -8.14 2.10 1.99
N THR A 99 -8.75 1.90 3.17
CA THR A 99 -10.06 1.24 3.26
C THR A 99 -11.18 2.09 2.68
N THR A 100 -10.91 3.38 2.45
CA THR A 100 -11.73 4.33 1.68
C THR A 100 -12.09 3.81 0.28
N LYS A 101 -11.21 2.97 -0.32
CA LYS A 101 -11.32 2.50 -1.70
C LYS A 101 -12.11 1.18 -1.78
N TYR A 102 -11.48 0.13 -2.26
CA TYR A 102 -12.18 -1.15 -2.53
C TYR A 102 -12.76 -1.82 -1.28
N ILE A 103 -12.10 -1.70 -0.12
CA ILE A 103 -12.58 -2.34 1.12
C ILE A 103 -13.90 -1.71 1.56
N GLY A 104 -13.99 -0.39 1.62
CA GLY A 104 -15.24 0.33 1.86
C GLY A 104 -16.20 0.22 0.67
N GLY A 105 -15.70 0.54 -0.52
CA GLY A 105 -16.36 0.27 -1.80
C GLY A 105 -17.59 1.11 -2.15
N HIS A 106 -18.00 2.06 -1.30
CA HIS A 106 -19.22 2.82 -1.46
C HIS A 106 -19.02 4.35 -1.40
N SER A 107 -17.77 4.81 -1.32
CA SER A 107 -17.42 6.25 -1.24
C SER A 107 -18.02 6.99 -0.05
N ASP A 108 -18.31 6.29 1.03
CA ASP A 108 -19.00 6.77 2.24
C ASP A 108 -18.11 6.67 3.51
N ILE A 109 -16.86 6.21 3.37
CA ILE A 109 -15.91 6.02 4.46
C ILE A 109 -14.56 6.63 4.10
N LEU A 110 -13.93 7.28 5.06
CA LEU A 110 -12.54 7.73 4.96
C LEU A 110 -11.72 7.05 6.06
N SER A 111 -10.96 6.01 5.71
CA SER A 111 -10.20 5.24 6.69
C SER A 111 -9.04 4.47 6.05
N GLY A 112 -8.19 3.88 6.90
CA GLY A 112 -7.06 3.03 6.51
C GLY A 112 -6.94 1.80 7.40
N ALA A 113 -6.16 0.82 6.94
CA ALA A 113 -5.81 -0.35 7.73
C ALA A 113 -4.34 -0.73 7.48
N LEU A 114 -3.66 -1.14 8.54
CA LEU A 114 -2.32 -1.71 8.50
C LEU A 114 -2.37 -3.17 8.95
N MET A 115 -1.70 -4.04 8.24
CA MET A 115 -1.56 -5.45 8.56
C MET A 115 -0.09 -5.81 8.66
N VAL A 116 0.25 -6.57 9.70
CA VAL A 116 1.59 -7.09 9.97
C VAL A 116 1.48 -8.53 10.50
N ASN A 117 2.52 -9.35 10.29
CA ASN A 117 2.58 -10.71 10.84
C ASN A 117 3.32 -10.75 12.19
N ASP A 118 4.15 -9.75 12.47
CA ASP A 118 4.99 -9.71 13.64
C ASP A 118 4.28 -9.02 14.82
N LYS A 119 4.24 -9.70 15.97
CA LYS A 119 3.57 -9.23 17.18
C LYS A 119 4.18 -7.92 17.72
N SER A 120 5.51 -7.80 17.69
CA SER A 120 6.20 -6.60 18.20
C SER A 120 5.85 -5.37 17.36
N SER A 121 5.80 -5.52 16.04
CA SER A 121 5.36 -4.46 15.12
C SER A 121 3.87 -4.11 15.34
N ALA A 122 3.01 -5.11 15.54
CA ALA A 122 1.61 -4.89 15.84
C ALA A 122 1.41 -4.07 17.13
N GLU A 123 2.13 -4.42 18.19
CA GLU A 123 2.07 -3.71 19.47
C GLU A 123 2.53 -2.23 19.34
N LYS A 124 3.63 -1.98 18.60
CA LYS A 124 4.13 -0.62 18.35
C LYS A 124 3.14 0.20 17.52
N ILE A 125 2.58 -0.36 16.46
CA ILE A 125 1.59 0.30 15.62
C ILE A 125 0.34 0.62 16.43
N THR A 126 -0.15 -0.33 17.23
CA THR A 126 -1.31 -0.13 18.11
C THR A 126 -1.06 0.98 19.13
N LEU A 127 0.14 1.03 19.74
CA LEU A 127 0.50 2.11 20.67
C LEU A 127 0.46 3.47 19.96
N ILE A 128 1.07 3.59 18.79
CA ILE A 128 1.07 4.84 18.01
C ILE A 128 -0.36 5.22 17.61
N GLN A 129 -1.15 4.26 17.13
CA GLN A 129 -2.54 4.48 16.76
C GLN A 129 -3.37 5.04 17.92
N ASN A 130 -3.26 4.44 19.09
CA ASN A 130 -3.98 4.87 20.29
C ASN A 130 -3.52 6.24 20.78
N THR A 131 -2.19 6.48 20.78
CA THR A 131 -1.61 7.74 21.24
C THR A 131 -1.95 8.90 20.31
N ALA A 132 -1.92 8.67 19.01
CA ALA A 132 -2.24 9.68 18.00
C ALA A 132 -3.76 9.85 17.79
N GLY A 133 -4.59 8.94 18.31
CA GLY A 133 -6.03 8.95 18.07
C GLY A 133 -6.44 8.63 16.61
N ALA A 134 -5.56 7.96 15.86
CA ALA A 134 -5.79 7.62 14.45
C ALA A 134 -6.73 6.41 14.33
N LEU A 135 -7.96 6.57 14.78
CA LEU A 135 -9.00 5.52 14.83
C LEU A 135 -10.20 5.94 13.97
N PRO A 136 -10.81 5.01 13.24
CA PRO A 136 -12.09 5.28 12.59
C PRO A 136 -13.17 5.48 13.66
N SER A 137 -14.23 6.21 13.33
CA SER A 137 -15.41 6.29 14.19
C SER A 137 -16.04 4.89 14.34
N PRO A 138 -16.80 4.62 15.42
CA PRO A 138 -17.54 3.36 15.54
C PRO A 138 -18.48 3.11 14.37
N PHE A 139 -19.07 4.15 13.81
CA PHE A 139 -19.95 4.07 12.65
C PHE A 139 -19.18 3.67 11.39
N ASP A 140 -18.02 4.30 11.13
CA ASP A 140 -17.18 3.93 9.99
C ASP A 140 -16.64 2.49 10.11
N ALA A 141 -16.26 2.08 11.32
CA ALA A 141 -15.82 0.71 11.59
C ALA A 141 -16.95 -0.31 11.31
N TRP A 142 -18.19 0.01 11.68
CA TRP A 142 -19.35 -0.81 11.39
C TRP A 142 -19.63 -0.89 9.87
N LEU A 143 -19.56 0.24 9.16
CA LEU A 143 -19.69 0.27 7.70
C LEU A 143 -18.62 -0.58 7.02
N LEU A 144 -17.35 -0.50 7.47
CA LEU A 144 -16.27 -1.32 6.95
C LEU A 144 -16.53 -2.81 7.15
N LEU A 145 -16.93 -3.22 8.37
CA LEU A 145 -17.27 -4.62 8.66
C LEU A 145 -18.42 -5.14 7.80
N ARG A 146 -19.38 -4.28 7.48
CA ARG A 146 -20.47 -4.60 6.56
C ARG A 146 -19.97 -4.73 5.12
N SER A 147 -19.17 -3.78 4.67
CA SER A 147 -18.67 -3.68 3.28
C SER A 147 -17.72 -4.80 2.91
N VAL A 148 -16.85 -5.23 3.84
CA VAL A 148 -15.89 -6.31 3.59
C VAL A 148 -16.54 -7.64 3.22
N LYS A 149 -17.78 -7.87 3.65
CA LYS A 149 -18.53 -9.10 3.33
C LYS A 149 -18.79 -9.29 1.84
N THR A 150 -18.81 -8.21 1.06
CA THR A 150 -19.01 -8.24 -0.39
C THR A 150 -17.74 -7.94 -1.18
N LEU A 151 -16.59 -7.77 -0.51
CA LEU A 151 -15.35 -7.34 -1.13
C LEU A 151 -14.93 -8.26 -2.27
N SER A 152 -14.94 -9.58 -2.06
CA SER A 152 -14.51 -10.55 -3.08
C SER A 152 -15.38 -10.47 -4.33
N LEU A 153 -16.70 -10.41 -4.18
CA LEU A 153 -17.64 -10.30 -5.31
C LEU A 153 -17.42 -9.01 -6.09
N ARG A 154 -17.22 -7.89 -5.39
CA ARG A 154 -17.00 -6.59 -6.02
C ARG A 154 -15.66 -6.56 -6.78
N VAL A 155 -14.59 -7.04 -6.16
CA VAL A 155 -13.26 -7.05 -6.77
C VAL A 155 -13.22 -7.99 -7.98
N GLU A 156 -13.82 -9.17 -7.90
CA GLU A 156 -13.94 -10.08 -9.04
C GLU A 156 -14.65 -9.41 -10.23
N ARG A 157 -15.76 -8.71 -9.95
CA ARG A 157 -16.48 -7.97 -10.99
C ARG A 157 -15.64 -6.82 -11.55
N HIS A 158 -14.92 -6.08 -10.72
CA HIS A 158 -14.03 -5.02 -11.19
C HIS A 158 -12.94 -5.56 -12.10
N PHE A 159 -12.28 -6.66 -11.73
CA PHE A 159 -11.24 -7.27 -12.56
C PHE A 159 -11.80 -7.77 -13.90
N SER A 160 -12.95 -8.44 -13.89
CA SER A 160 -13.61 -8.90 -15.09
C SER A 160 -13.94 -7.73 -16.03
N ASN A 161 -14.57 -6.69 -15.51
CA ASN A 161 -14.92 -5.50 -16.29
C ASN A 161 -13.68 -4.79 -16.83
N ALA A 162 -12.63 -4.63 -16.02
CA ALA A 162 -11.38 -4.00 -16.43
C ALA A 162 -10.73 -4.76 -17.58
N MET A 163 -10.70 -6.09 -17.55
CA MET A 163 -10.14 -6.92 -18.63
C MET A 163 -10.92 -6.78 -19.93
N ILE A 164 -12.26 -6.74 -19.86
CA ILE A 164 -13.12 -6.54 -21.04
C ILE A 164 -12.83 -5.18 -21.68
N ILE A 165 -12.80 -4.11 -20.85
CA ILE A 165 -12.57 -2.75 -21.34
C ILE A 165 -11.14 -2.60 -21.88
N ALA A 166 -10.13 -3.14 -21.20
CA ALA A 166 -8.73 -3.09 -21.65
C ALA A 166 -8.55 -3.77 -23.00
N ASN A 167 -9.16 -4.95 -23.18
CA ASN A 167 -9.11 -5.67 -24.45
C ASN A 167 -9.84 -4.91 -25.57
N TRP A 168 -10.95 -4.28 -25.26
CA TRP A 168 -11.67 -3.44 -26.22
C TRP A 168 -10.83 -2.23 -26.63
N LEU A 169 -10.26 -1.50 -25.65
CA LEU A 169 -9.41 -0.32 -25.91
C LEU A 169 -8.16 -0.68 -26.72
N LYS A 170 -7.53 -1.83 -26.45
CA LYS A 170 -6.35 -2.30 -27.20
C LYS A 170 -6.63 -2.41 -28.71
N ASN A 171 -7.85 -2.73 -29.08
CA ASN A 171 -8.28 -2.92 -30.47
C ASN A 171 -9.05 -1.72 -31.03
N HIS A 172 -9.24 -0.67 -30.23
CA HIS A 172 -9.92 0.55 -30.66
C HIS A 172 -8.93 1.49 -31.36
N LYS A 173 -9.35 2.06 -32.50
CA LYS A 173 -8.56 3.02 -33.30
C LYS A 173 -8.77 4.43 -32.76
#